data_93bd2f843490a65beb7fdaccedd1de82
#
_entry.id   93bd2f843490a65beb7fdaccedd1de82
#
_cell.length_a   1.000
_cell.length_b   1.000
_cell.length_c   1.000
_cell.angle_alpha   90.00
_cell.angle_beta   90.00
_cell.angle_gamma   90.00
#
_symmetry.space_group_name_H-M   'P 1'
#
loop_
_entity.id
_entity.type
_entity.pdbx_description
1 polymer ?
#
loop_
_entity_poly.entity_id
_entity_poly.type
_entity_poly.pdbx_seq_one_letter_code
_entity_poly.pdbx_strand_id
1 'polypeptide(L)'
;MPRRFALDRGLSARMVLTVFLLGLVYVAFIAVLIAVGVSPVLVVAIAGGLLAAQYWFSDRIALYATGGRIVSPAQEPRLHGVVDRLCALSDLPKPVVAVADTDLPNAFATGRTPKRAVVCVTTGLLRRLEVDELEGVLSHELSHVAHRDVAVMTVASFLGVLAGLVTRFGLYSGMAGGFGRSDGGDGGDGGDDDEDSGALVVLVVVVVSAAVYALSFLLTRALSRYRELAADRSGAILTGQPAALAAALTKVTGEISRIPTRDLRAAEPFNAFFFAPALANGVSLSSLFSTHPPLDARLAQLARLAAQFGEPAQFGEPG
;
A
#
# COMPACT_ATOMS: atom_id res chain seq x y z
N MET A 1 -27.12 -11.67 -14.51
CA MET A 1 -25.85 -11.06 -14.96
C MET A 1 -24.90 -11.07 -13.77
N PRO A 2 -23.64 -11.50 -13.93
CA PRO A 2 -22.68 -11.46 -12.82
C PRO A 2 -22.51 -10.02 -12.33
N ARG A 3 -22.56 -9.82 -11.01
CA ARG A 3 -22.29 -8.51 -10.39
C ARG A 3 -20.80 -8.21 -10.55
N ARG A 4 -20.45 -7.19 -11.31
CA ARG A 4 -19.07 -6.72 -11.43
C ARG A 4 -18.79 -5.68 -10.36
N PHE A 5 -17.53 -5.57 -9.96
CA PHE A 5 -17.09 -4.52 -9.04
C PHE A 5 -17.50 -3.14 -9.57
N ALA A 6 -18.20 -2.38 -8.73
CA ALA A 6 -18.76 -1.10 -9.13
C ALA A 6 -17.71 0.02 -9.04
N LEU A 7 -17.64 0.86 -10.09
CA LEU A 7 -16.78 2.03 -10.12
C LEU A 7 -17.49 3.23 -9.45
N ASP A 8 -16.81 3.89 -8.54
CA ASP A 8 -17.19 5.21 -8.04
C ASP A 8 -16.49 6.29 -8.87
N ARG A 9 -17.26 7.10 -9.59
CA ARG A 9 -16.71 8.15 -10.47
C ARG A 9 -15.93 9.22 -9.69
N GLY A 10 -16.38 9.57 -8.48
CA GLY A 10 -15.72 10.57 -7.65
C GLY A 10 -14.38 10.06 -7.11
N LEU A 11 -14.35 8.83 -6.60
CA LEU A 11 -13.11 8.17 -6.16
C LEU A 11 -12.16 7.95 -7.35
N SER A 12 -12.67 7.46 -8.48
CA SER A 12 -11.88 7.26 -9.69
C SER A 12 -11.23 8.56 -10.18
N ALA A 13 -11.95 9.68 -10.19
CA ALA A 13 -11.40 10.98 -10.57
C ALA A 13 -10.25 11.42 -9.63
N ARG A 14 -10.41 11.23 -8.32
CA ARG A 14 -9.36 11.53 -7.32
C ARG A 14 -8.14 10.63 -7.50
N MET A 15 -8.34 9.35 -7.77
CA MET A 15 -7.26 8.40 -8.06
C MET A 15 -6.50 8.80 -9.32
N VAL A 16 -7.21 9.12 -10.42
CA VAL A 16 -6.61 9.58 -11.68
C VAL A 16 -5.81 10.87 -11.47
N LEU A 17 -6.37 11.85 -10.75
CA LEU A 17 -5.67 13.08 -10.41
C LEU A 17 -4.38 12.79 -9.61
N THR A 18 -4.45 11.91 -8.63
CA THR A 18 -3.28 11.57 -7.79
C THR A 18 -2.20 10.88 -8.62
N VAL A 19 -2.57 9.95 -9.50
CA VAL A 19 -1.64 9.27 -10.43
C VAL A 19 -1.03 10.27 -11.41
N PHE A 20 -1.83 11.22 -11.92
CA PHE A 20 -1.35 12.28 -12.79
C PHE A 20 -0.32 13.17 -12.09
N LEU A 21 -0.62 13.61 -10.86
CA LEU A 21 0.31 14.40 -10.04
C LEU A 21 1.60 13.63 -9.75
N LEU A 22 1.51 12.34 -9.42
CA LEU A 22 2.68 11.48 -9.28
C LEU A 22 3.50 11.45 -10.58
N GLY A 23 2.85 11.27 -11.73
CA GLY A 23 3.51 11.30 -13.03
C GLY A 23 4.23 12.61 -13.30
N LEU A 24 3.62 13.75 -12.94
CA LEU A 24 4.24 15.05 -13.05
C LEU A 24 5.50 15.19 -12.16
N VAL A 25 5.42 14.71 -10.93
CA VAL A 25 6.57 14.67 -10.01
C VAL A 25 7.70 13.78 -10.57
N TYR A 26 7.36 12.65 -11.21
CA TYR A 26 8.33 11.80 -11.93
C TYR A 26 9.06 12.57 -13.02
N VAL A 27 8.32 13.25 -13.90
CA VAL A 27 8.90 13.99 -15.02
C VAL A 27 9.79 15.12 -14.51
N ALA A 28 9.32 15.88 -13.51
CA ALA A 28 10.10 16.95 -12.91
C ALA A 28 11.40 16.44 -12.28
N PHE A 29 11.34 15.32 -11.55
CA PHE A 29 12.51 14.73 -10.92
C PHE A 29 13.56 14.27 -11.93
N ILE A 30 13.12 13.56 -12.98
CA ILE A 30 14.01 13.11 -14.07
C ILE A 30 14.64 14.32 -14.78
N ALA A 31 13.84 15.35 -15.07
CA ALA A 31 14.33 16.57 -15.70
C ALA A 31 15.43 17.25 -14.88
N VAL A 32 15.27 17.33 -13.55
CA VAL A 32 16.29 17.87 -12.64
C VAL A 32 17.54 17.00 -12.67
N LEU A 33 17.45 15.68 -12.60
CA LEU A 33 18.61 14.79 -12.65
C LEU A 33 19.41 14.97 -13.96
N ILE A 34 18.71 15.11 -15.09
CA ILE A 34 19.35 15.37 -16.39
C ILE A 34 20.01 16.77 -16.41
N ALA A 35 19.33 17.78 -15.88
CA ALA A 35 19.82 19.14 -15.85
C ALA A 35 21.11 19.29 -15.01
N VAL A 36 21.26 18.49 -13.96
CA VAL A 36 22.49 18.45 -13.15
C VAL A 36 23.56 17.49 -13.70
N GLY A 37 23.39 17.00 -14.95
CA GLY A 37 24.41 16.22 -15.66
C GLY A 37 24.35 14.71 -15.45
N VAL A 38 23.30 14.15 -14.80
CA VAL A 38 23.15 12.69 -14.69
C VAL A 38 22.80 12.12 -16.06
N SER A 39 23.54 11.11 -16.51
CA SER A 39 23.30 10.45 -17.80
C SER A 39 21.87 9.90 -17.90
N PRO A 40 21.08 10.28 -18.92
CA PRO A 40 19.74 9.74 -19.13
C PRO A 40 19.71 8.21 -19.25
N VAL A 41 20.73 7.63 -19.87
CA VAL A 41 20.88 6.17 -20.02
C VAL A 41 21.01 5.49 -18.65
N LEU A 42 21.83 6.08 -17.77
CA LEU A 42 22.03 5.58 -16.41
C LEU A 42 20.72 5.70 -15.58
N VAL A 43 20.00 6.82 -15.70
CA VAL A 43 18.70 7.01 -15.02
C VAL A 43 17.71 5.93 -15.47
N VAL A 44 17.57 5.71 -16.77
CA VAL A 44 16.65 4.70 -17.32
C VAL A 44 17.06 3.28 -16.91
N ALA A 45 18.36 2.96 -16.95
CA ALA A 45 18.86 1.63 -16.58
C ALA A 45 18.60 1.32 -15.09
N ILE A 46 18.94 2.24 -14.18
CA ILE A 46 18.75 2.04 -12.74
C ILE A 46 17.26 2.06 -12.39
N ALA A 47 16.53 3.08 -12.83
CA ALA A 47 15.10 3.19 -12.53
C ALA A 47 14.31 2.03 -13.14
N GLY A 48 14.56 1.69 -14.39
CA GLY A 48 13.92 0.55 -15.06
C GLY A 48 14.24 -0.79 -14.39
N GLY A 49 15.51 -1.01 -14.04
CA GLY A 49 15.95 -2.23 -13.34
C GLY A 49 15.32 -2.38 -11.96
N LEU A 50 15.30 -1.31 -11.16
CA LEU A 50 14.67 -1.30 -9.83
C LEU A 50 13.15 -1.48 -9.92
N LEU A 51 12.48 -0.80 -10.86
CA LEU A 51 11.03 -0.95 -11.07
C LEU A 51 10.69 -2.38 -11.50
N ALA A 52 11.46 -2.95 -12.42
CA ALA A 52 11.30 -4.33 -12.84
C ALA A 52 11.51 -5.30 -11.66
N ALA A 53 12.54 -5.12 -10.86
CA ALA A 53 12.80 -5.93 -9.68
C ALA A 53 11.64 -5.81 -8.65
N GLN A 54 11.22 -4.60 -8.32
CA GLN A 54 10.10 -4.35 -7.41
C GLN A 54 8.80 -5.00 -7.90
N TYR A 55 8.50 -4.88 -9.20
CA TYR A 55 7.31 -5.50 -9.81
C TYR A 55 7.41 -7.03 -9.82
N TRP A 56 8.61 -7.59 -10.09
CA TRP A 56 8.79 -9.05 -10.25
C TRP A 56 8.78 -9.80 -8.92
N PHE A 57 9.24 -9.18 -7.84
CA PHE A 57 9.38 -9.83 -6.53
C PHE A 57 8.25 -9.51 -5.56
N SER A 58 7.33 -8.58 -5.88
CA SER A 58 6.30 -8.09 -4.95
C SER A 58 5.37 -9.19 -4.40
N ASP A 59 4.99 -10.16 -5.22
CA ASP A 59 4.04 -11.22 -4.88
C ASP A 59 4.63 -12.32 -3.97
N ARG A 60 5.89 -12.68 -4.16
CA ARG A 60 6.53 -13.73 -3.36
C ARG A 60 6.93 -13.26 -1.96
N ILE A 61 7.34 -12.01 -1.86
CA ILE A 61 7.78 -11.42 -0.59
C ILE A 61 6.64 -11.38 0.41
N ALA A 62 5.43 -10.99 0.00
CA ALA A 62 4.27 -10.87 0.89
C ALA A 62 3.89 -12.23 1.53
N LEU A 63 3.79 -13.29 0.74
CA LEU A 63 3.43 -14.62 1.24
C LEU A 63 4.52 -15.21 2.15
N TYR A 64 5.79 -15.07 1.76
CA TYR A 64 6.91 -15.55 2.56
C TYR A 64 7.04 -14.81 3.89
N ALA A 65 6.90 -13.49 3.86
CA ALA A 65 7.04 -12.63 5.03
C ALA A 65 5.96 -12.89 6.09
N THR A 66 4.75 -13.28 5.66
CA THR A 66 3.64 -13.59 6.57
C THR A 66 3.58 -15.06 7.01
N GLY A 67 4.46 -15.91 6.52
CA GLY A 67 4.44 -17.35 6.79
C GLY A 67 3.21 -18.06 6.21
N GLY A 68 2.61 -17.50 5.17
CA GLY A 68 1.40 -18.03 4.55
C GLY A 68 1.63 -19.39 3.89
N ARG A 69 0.79 -20.35 4.20
CA ARG A 69 0.79 -21.72 3.67
C ARG A 69 -0.39 -21.91 2.73
N ILE A 70 -0.13 -22.36 1.50
CA ILE A 70 -1.20 -22.72 0.55
C ILE A 70 -2.02 -23.87 1.12
N VAL A 71 -3.33 -23.75 1.07
CA VAL A 71 -4.27 -24.74 1.59
C VAL A 71 -5.18 -25.26 0.50
N SER A 72 -5.57 -26.53 0.60
CA SER A 72 -6.50 -27.18 -0.30
C SER A 72 -7.98 -26.99 0.17
N PRO A 73 -8.97 -27.21 -0.73
CA PRO A 73 -10.38 -27.17 -0.34
C PRO A 73 -10.75 -28.17 0.76
N ALA A 74 -10.03 -29.30 0.86
CA ALA A 74 -10.24 -30.28 1.90
C ALA A 74 -9.73 -29.81 3.28
N GLN A 75 -8.70 -28.95 3.31
CA GLN A 75 -8.12 -28.40 4.54
C GLN A 75 -8.93 -27.22 5.08
N GLU A 76 -9.41 -26.34 4.19
CA GLU A 76 -10.16 -25.13 4.55
C GLU A 76 -11.43 -24.98 3.70
N PRO A 77 -12.43 -25.86 3.87
CA PRO A 77 -13.62 -25.90 3.00
C PRO A 77 -14.46 -24.63 3.09
N ARG A 78 -14.58 -24.04 4.29
CA ARG A 78 -15.31 -22.78 4.53
C ARG A 78 -14.69 -21.63 3.76
N LEU A 79 -13.38 -21.46 3.85
CA LEU A 79 -12.64 -20.39 3.18
C LEU A 79 -12.72 -20.52 1.66
N HIS A 80 -12.49 -21.72 1.15
CA HIS A 80 -12.59 -21.99 -0.29
C HIS A 80 -14.01 -21.77 -0.82
N GLY A 81 -15.05 -22.17 -0.06
CA GLY A 81 -16.44 -21.95 -0.44
C GLY A 81 -16.80 -20.48 -0.61
N VAL A 82 -16.35 -19.62 0.32
CA VAL A 82 -16.54 -18.17 0.21
C VAL A 82 -15.78 -17.59 -0.99
N VAL A 83 -14.51 -17.97 -1.20
CA VAL A 83 -13.72 -17.50 -2.35
C VAL A 83 -14.36 -17.93 -3.67
N ASP A 84 -14.82 -19.19 -3.78
CA ASP A 84 -15.46 -19.70 -5.00
C ASP A 84 -16.74 -18.92 -5.33
N ARG A 85 -17.58 -18.66 -4.33
CA ARG A 85 -18.80 -17.86 -4.48
C ARG A 85 -18.48 -16.44 -4.96
N LEU A 86 -17.52 -15.76 -4.33
CA LEU A 86 -17.14 -14.39 -4.70
C LEU A 86 -16.55 -14.34 -6.10
N CYS A 87 -15.71 -15.30 -6.49
CA CYS A 87 -15.16 -15.39 -7.84
C CYS A 87 -16.26 -15.59 -8.89
N ALA A 88 -17.26 -16.44 -8.59
CA ALA A 88 -18.41 -16.64 -9.48
C ALA A 88 -19.27 -15.38 -9.64
N LEU A 89 -19.44 -14.59 -8.57
CA LEU A 89 -20.19 -13.33 -8.59
C LEU A 89 -19.47 -12.21 -9.37
N SER A 90 -18.14 -12.19 -9.31
CA SER A 90 -17.30 -11.12 -9.87
C SER A 90 -16.68 -11.43 -11.23
N ASP A 91 -16.84 -12.68 -11.72
CA ASP A 91 -16.19 -13.15 -12.96
C ASP A 91 -14.66 -13.08 -12.88
N LEU A 92 -14.12 -13.36 -11.69
CA LEU A 92 -12.68 -13.42 -11.45
C LEU A 92 -12.16 -14.86 -11.48
N PRO A 93 -10.94 -15.08 -12.01
CA PRO A 93 -10.29 -16.36 -11.82
C PRO A 93 -10.01 -16.59 -10.34
N LYS A 94 -10.24 -17.83 -9.88
CA LYS A 94 -9.99 -18.19 -8.48
C LYS A 94 -8.52 -17.97 -8.13
N PRO A 95 -8.21 -17.16 -7.10
CA PRO A 95 -6.85 -16.99 -6.60
C PRO A 95 -6.37 -18.26 -5.87
N VAL A 96 -5.06 -18.36 -5.71
CA VAL A 96 -4.48 -19.33 -4.78
C VAL A 96 -4.88 -18.92 -3.36
N VAL A 97 -5.37 -19.87 -2.57
CA VAL A 97 -5.82 -19.64 -1.20
C VAL A 97 -4.72 -20.09 -0.23
N ALA A 98 -4.37 -19.22 0.71
CA ALA A 98 -3.36 -19.48 1.71
C ALA A 98 -3.85 -19.12 3.11
N VAL A 99 -3.30 -19.77 4.13
CA VAL A 99 -3.54 -19.48 5.54
C VAL A 99 -2.22 -19.24 6.24
N ALA A 100 -2.14 -18.16 7.01
CA ALA A 100 -1.02 -17.86 7.88
C ALA A 100 -1.39 -18.20 9.33
N ASP A 101 -0.54 -18.99 9.99
CA ASP A 101 -0.79 -19.41 11.36
C ASP A 101 -0.34 -18.35 12.36
N THR A 102 -1.20 -17.38 12.59
CA THR A 102 -1.01 -16.31 13.57
C THR A 102 -2.33 -15.89 14.18
N ASP A 103 -2.30 -15.49 15.43
CA ASP A 103 -3.49 -15.02 16.16
C ASP A 103 -3.91 -13.60 15.79
N LEU A 104 -3.03 -12.85 15.14
CA LEU A 104 -3.33 -11.51 14.63
C LEU A 104 -4.39 -11.59 13.52
N PRO A 105 -5.59 -10.98 13.71
CA PRO A 105 -6.66 -11.06 12.72
C PRO A 105 -6.31 -10.23 11.48
N ASN A 106 -6.05 -10.90 10.36
CA ASN A 106 -5.71 -10.25 9.10
C ASN A 106 -6.11 -11.08 7.88
N ALA A 107 -6.37 -10.38 6.77
CA ALA A 107 -6.43 -10.93 5.43
C ALA A 107 -5.73 -9.98 4.46
N PHE A 108 -5.17 -10.50 3.39
CA PHE A 108 -4.62 -9.70 2.32
C PHE A 108 -4.65 -10.45 1.00
N ALA A 109 -4.73 -9.70 -0.10
CA ALA A 109 -4.53 -10.21 -1.43
C ALA A 109 -3.25 -9.65 -2.03
N THR A 110 -2.51 -10.50 -2.73
CA THR A 110 -1.31 -10.12 -3.48
C THR A 110 -1.31 -10.78 -4.84
N GLY A 111 -0.44 -10.34 -5.74
CA GLY A 111 -0.31 -10.88 -7.08
C GLY A 111 -0.40 -9.81 -8.16
N ARG A 112 0.46 -9.91 -9.16
CA ARG A 112 0.61 -8.91 -10.24
C ARG A 112 -0.58 -8.88 -11.21
N THR A 113 -1.30 -9.98 -11.30
CA THR A 113 -2.48 -10.12 -12.18
C THR A 113 -3.53 -10.99 -11.49
N PRO A 114 -4.84 -10.86 -11.85
CA PRO A 114 -5.88 -11.71 -11.31
C PRO A 114 -5.61 -13.22 -11.45
N LYS A 115 -4.96 -13.65 -12.53
CA LYS A 115 -4.61 -15.07 -12.76
C LYS A 115 -3.48 -15.60 -11.85
N ARG A 116 -2.72 -14.70 -11.22
CA ARG A 116 -1.61 -15.03 -10.31
C ARG A 116 -1.85 -14.52 -8.91
N ALA A 117 -3.09 -14.16 -8.61
CA ALA A 117 -3.46 -13.67 -7.30
C ALA A 117 -3.37 -14.77 -6.24
N VAL A 118 -2.97 -14.38 -5.05
CA VAL A 118 -2.98 -15.16 -3.83
C VAL A 118 -3.81 -14.38 -2.80
N VAL A 119 -4.75 -15.04 -2.17
CA VAL A 119 -5.49 -14.50 -1.01
C VAL A 119 -5.01 -15.27 0.21
N CYS A 120 -4.50 -14.56 1.19
CA CYS A 120 -4.03 -15.12 2.45
C CYS A 120 -4.89 -14.61 3.60
N VAL A 121 -5.31 -15.54 4.46
CA VAL A 121 -6.12 -15.24 5.65
C VAL A 121 -5.43 -15.82 6.88
N THR A 122 -5.44 -15.13 7.99
CA THR A 122 -4.85 -15.65 9.23
C THR A 122 -5.81 -16.55 9.99
N THR A 123 -5.27 -17.51 10.73
CA THR A 123 -6.07 -18.36 11.65
C THR A 123 -6.81 -17.51 12.69
N GLY A 124 -6.19 -16.39 13.11
CA GLY A 124 -6.81 -15.41 14.00
C GLY A 124 -8.07 -14.77 13.43
N LEU A 125 -8.08 -14.43 12.14
CA LEU A 125 -9.27 -13.89 11.47
C LEU A 125 -10.36 -14.96 11.30
N LEU A 126 -9.98 -16.15 10.82
CA LEU A 126 -10.92 -17.27 10.59
C LEU A 126 -11.68 -17.67 11.85
N ARG A 127 -11.06 -17.57 13.03
CA ARG A 127 -11.69 -17.89 14.31
C ARG A 127 -12.67 -16.82 14.80
N ARG A 128 -12.46 -15.56 14.40
CA ARG A 128 -13.21 -14.40 14.94
C ARG A 128 -14.38 -13.98 14.07
N LEU A 129 -14.30 -14.23 12.77
CA LEU A 129 -15.33 -13.76 11.85
C LEU A 129 -16.38 -14.84 11.55
N GLU A 130 -17.63 -14.40 11.52
CA GLU A 130 -18.74 -15.19 10.97
C GLU A 130 -18.61 -15.30 9.44
N VAL A 131 -19.45 -16.15 8.81
CA VAL A 131 -19.35 -16.40 7.35
C VAL A 131 -19.56 -15.13 6.54
N ASP A 132 -20.57 -14.34 6.88
CA ASP A 132 -20.93 -13.12 6.16
C ASP A 132 -19.88 -12.02 6.36
N GLU A 133 -19.29 -11.92 7.56
CA GLU A 133 -18.19 -11.02 7.87
C GLU A 133 -16.93 -11.41 7.07
N LEU A 134 -16.61 -12.69 7.01
CA LEU A 134 -15.50 -13.22 6.21
C LEU A 134 -15.73 -12.97 4.72
N GLU A 135 -16.97 -13.15 4.22
CA GLU A 135 -17.34 -12.82 2.85
C GLU A 135 -17.14 -11.33 2.56
N GLY A 136 -17.52 -10.46 3.50
CA GLY A 136 -17.28 -9.02 3.42
C GLY A 136 -15.79 -8.69 3.28
N VAL A 137 -14.94 -9.23 4.15
CA VAL A 137 -13.48 -9.02 4.11
C VAL A 137 -12.89 -9.56 2.81
N LEU A 138 -13.24 -10.79 2.42
CA LEU A 138 -12.70 -11.40 1.19
C LEU A 138 -13.18 -10.68 -0.07
N SER A 139 -14.38 -10.13 -0.08
CA SER A 139 -14.86 -9.32 -1.21
C SER A 139 -14.08 -8.01 -1.35
N HIS A 140 -13.69 -7.39 -0.23
CA HIS A 140 -12.78 -6.24 -0.21
C HIS A 140 -11.41 -6.62 -0.79
N GLU A 141 -10.79 -7.70 -0.34
CA GLU A 141 -9.51 -8.18 -0.84
C GLU A 141 -9.54 -8.54 -2.33
N LEU A 142 -10.59 -9.22 -2.78
CA LEU A 142 -10.78 -9.55 -4.19
C LEU A 142 -11.02 -8.30 -5.06
N SER A 143 -11.55 -7.22 -4.50
CA SER A 143 -11.65 -5.93 -5.18
C SER A 143 -10.26 -5.38 -5.55
N HIS A 144 -9.27 -5.49 -4.67
CA HIS A 144 -7.88 -5.13 -4.97
C HIS A 144 -7.29 -5.96 -6.11
N VAL A 145 -7.61 -7.26 -6.15
CA VAL A 145 -7.21 -8.14 -7.26
C VAL A 145 -7.85 -7.70 -8.57
N ALA A 146 -9.17 -7.42 -8.56
CA ALA A 146 -9.92 -7.01 -9.75
C ALA A 146 -9.38 -5.70 -10.35
N HIS A 147 -9.06 -4.73 -9.50
CA HIS A 147 -8.54 -3.42 -9.90
C HIS A 147 -7.02 -3.40 -10.15
N ARG A 148 -6.33 -4.54 -9.99
CA ARG A 148 -4.87 -4.68 -10.14
C ARG A 148 -4.09 -3.73 -9.22
N ASP A 149 -4.56 -3.57 -8.04
CA ASP A 149 -4.11 -2.59 -7.07
C ASP A 149 -2.63 -2.76 -6.70
N VAL A 150 -2.15 -4.00 -6.62
CA VAL A 150 -0.73 -4.29 -6.38
C VAL A 150 0.16 -3.63 -7.44
N ALA A 151 -0.20 -3.76 -8.73
CA ALA A 151 0.56 -3.14 -9.82
C ALA A 151 0.54 -1.61 -9.75
N VAL A 152 -0.64 -1.03 -9.50
CA VAL A 152 -0.80 0.45 -9.37
C VAL A 152 0.04 0.98 -8.21
N MET A 153 -0.02 0.34 -7.04
CA MET A 153 0.75 0.77 -5.88
C MET A 153 2.25 0.54 -6.05
N THR A 154 2.66 -0.53 -6.72
CA THR A 154 4.07 -0.76 -7.05
C THR A 154 4.63 0.40 -7.88
N VAL A 155 3.92 0.79 -8.94
CA VAL A 155 4.35 1.93 -9.77
C VAL A 155 4.29 3.24 -8.98
N ALA A 156 3.21 3.47 -8.22
CA ALA A 156 3.05 4.71 -7.45
C ALA A 156 4.11 4.90 -6.36
N SER A 157 4.50 3.82 -5.65
CA SER A 157 5.50 3.88 -4.58
C SER A 157 6.94 3.94 -5.09
N PHE A 158 7.17 3.53 -6.34
CA PHE A 158 8.50 3.42 -6.92
C PHE A 158 9.29 4.74 -6.87
N LEU A 159 8.66 5.87 -7.21
CA LEU A 159 9.32 7.18 -7.16
C LEU A 159 9.80 7.53 -5.75
N GLY A 160 8.98 7.26 -4.74
CA GLY A 160 9.38 7.46 -3.34
C GLY A 160 10.61 6.62 -2.97
N VAL A 161 10.66 5.37 -3.40
CA VAL A 161 11.82 4.50 -3.18
C VAL A 161 13.06 5.04 -3.88
N LEU A 162 12.94 5.42 -5.16
CA LEU A 162 14.05 5.96 -5.94
C LEU A 162 14.57 7.27 -5.35
N ALA A 163 13.68 8.22 -5.06
CA ALA A 163 14.05 9.50 -4.47
C ALA A 163 14.69 9.33 -3.07
N GLY A 164 14.16 8.40 -2.27
CA GLY A 164 14.72 8.04 -0.97
C GLY A 164 16.12 7.44 -1.06
N LEU A 165 16.38 6.60 -2.07
CA LEU A 165 17.72 6.06 -2.33
C LEU A 165 18.70 7.16 -2.73
N VAL A 166 18.31 8.06 -3.66
CA VAL A 166 19.15 9.18 -4.09
C VAL A 166 19.47 10.11 -2.91
N THR A 167 18.47 10.43 -2.08
CA THR A 167 18.68 11.26 -0.89
C THR A 167 19.67 10.61 0.08
N ARG A 168 19.50 9.32 0.40
CA ARG A 168 20.37 8.57 1.32
C ARG A 168 21.79 8.48 0.77
N PHE A 169 21.93 8.15 -0.50
CA PHE A 169 23.24 8.04 -1.15
C PHE A 169 23.96 9.40 -1.20
N GLY A 170 23.23 10.47 -1.54
CA GLY A 170 23.78 11.83 -1.55
C GLY A 170 24.25 12.29 -0.15
N LEU A 171 23.46 12.03 0.89
CA LEU A 171 23.85 12.32 2.27
C LEU A 171 25.08 11.49 2.69
N TYR A 172 25.12 10.21 2.32
CA TYR A 172 26.24 9.33 2.66
C TYR A 172 27.54 9.77 1.96
N SER A 173 27.45 10.14 0.68
CA SER A 173 28.59 10.65 -0.10
C SER A 173 29.07 12.00 0.41
N GLY A 174 28.16 12.90 0.79
CA GLY A 174 28.49 14.20 1.39
C GLY A 174 29.17 14.05 2.74
N MET A 175 28.74 13.11 3.59
CA MET A 175 29.40 12.81 4.86
C MET A 175 30.77 12.14 4.64
N ALA A 176 30.89 11.23 3.68
CA ALA A 176 32.18 10.59 3.36
C ALA A 176 33.20 11.55 2.77
N GLY A 177 32.78 12.49 1.93
CA GLY A 177 33.62 13.55 1.37
C GLY A 177 34.05 14.59 2.42
N GLY A 178 33.21 14.84 3.43
CA GLY A 178 33.53 15.75 4.54
C GLY A 178 34.51 15.17 5.58
N PHE A 179 34.62 13.86 5.69
CA PHE A 179 35.60 13.20 6.56
C PHE A 179 36.91 12.85 5.87
N GLY A 180 37.00 13.01 4.53
CA GLY A 180 38.21 12.70 3.74
C GLY A 180 39.23 13.83 3.65
N ARG A 181 39.08 14.89 4.40
CA ARG A 181 40.10 15.92 4.48
C ARG A 181 41.21 15.44 5.42
N SER A 182 42.00 14.49 4.94
CA SER A 182 43.27 14.15 5.55
C SER A 182 44.27 15.27 5.24
N ASP A 183 44.64 15.94 6.31
CA ASP A 183 45.86 16.69 6.50
C ASP A 183 47.00 16.07 5.69
N GLY A 184 47.54 16.83 4.74
CA GLY A 184 48.68 16.39 3.94
C GLY A 184 49.00 17.29 2.78
N GLY A 185 49.57 18.42 3.04
CA GLY A 185 50.66 19.16 2.38
C GLY A 185 50.61 19.41 0.88
N ASP A 186 50.80 20.69 0.64
CA ASP A 186 51.60 21.30 -0.43
C ASP A 186 50.85 21.87 -1.65
N GLY A 187 50.97 23.16 -1.73
CA GLY A 187 50.94 24.18 -2.77
C GLY A 187 50.51 23.79 -4.19
N GLY A 188 49.33 24.30 -4.56
CA GLY A 188 48.86 24.39 -5.94
C GLY A 188 47.77 25.43 -6.03
N ASP A 189 48.12 26.65 -6.39
CA ASP A 189 47.23 27.75 -6.75
C ASP A 189 46.48 27.37 -8.04
N GLY A 190 45.16 27.23 -7.96
CA GLY A 190 44.30 27.07 -9.14
C GLY A 190 43.07 26.20 -8.89
N GLY A 191 41.93 26.78 -8.55
CA GLY A 191 40.65 26.12 -8.74
C GLY A 191 39.69 26.02 -7.56
N ASP A 192 39.53 27.05 -6.74
CA ASP A 192 38.48 27.09 -5.68
C ASP A 192 37.05 27.13 -6.24
N ASP A 193 36.86 27.51 -7.51
CA ASP A 193 35.55 27.68 -8.13
C ASP A 193 34.89 26.34 -8.53
N ASP A 194 35.66 25.27 -8.81
CA ASP A 194 35.15 23.99 -9.28
C ASP A 194 34.69 23.08 -8.12
N GLU A 195 35.33 23.15 -6.94
CA GLU A 195 34.92 22.39 -5.76
C GLU A 195 33.58 22.89 -5.17
N ASP A 196 33.39 24.23 -5.16
CA ASP A 196 32.16 24.86 -4.65
C ASP A 196 30.95 24.53 -5.56
N SER A 197 31.16 24.46 -6.87
CA SER A 197 30.14 24.08 -7.84
C SER A 197 29.67 22.61 -7.65
N GLY A 198 30.59 21.70 -7.38
CA GLY A 198 30.27 20.29 -7.12
C GLY A 198 29.44 20.09 -5.84
N ALA A 199 29.79 20.77 -4.76
CA ALA A 199 29.06 20.71 -3.49
C ALA A 199 27.63 21.27 -3.62
N LEU A 200 27.45 22.36 -4.36
CA LEU A 200 26.13 22.94 -4.65
C LEU A 200 25.26 21.97 -5.46
N VAL A 201 25.80 21.33 -6.49
CA VAL A 201 25.05 20.31 -7.28
C VAL A 201 24.58 19.16 -6.40
N VAL A 202 25.45 18.62 -5.55
CA VAL A 202 25.08 17.55 -4.62
C VAL A 202 23.97 18.02 -3.65
N LEU A 203 24.11 19.22 -3.10
CA LEU A 203 23.11 19.81 -2.21
C LEU A 203 21.76 19.95 -2.90
N VAL A 204 21.72 20.48 -4.12
CA VAL A 204 20.50 20.63 -4.93
C VAL A 204 19.85 19.26 -5.17
N VAL A 205 20.62 18.26 -5.59
CA VAL A 205 20.12 16.89 -5.81
C VAL A 205 19.52 16.31 -4.55
N VAL A 206 20.18 16.47 -3.40
CA VAL A 206 19.69 15.95 -2.11
C VAL A 206 18.39 16.64 -1.70
N VAL A 207 18.34 17.96 -1.76
CA VAL A 207 17.14 18.76 -1.37
C VAL A 207 15.96 18.45 -2.29
N VAL A 208 16.17 18.42 -3.60
CA VAL A 208 15.12 18.08 -4.56
C VAL A 208 14.66 16.64 -4.37
N SER A 209 15.56 15.69 -4.18
CA SER A 209 15.22 14.29 -3.94
C SER A 209 14.42 14.12 -2.63
N ALA A 210 14.79 14.85 -1.57
CA ALA A 210 14.05 14.83 -0.32
C ALA A 210 12.63 15.41 -0.47
N ALA A 211 12.48 16.51 -1.22
CA ALA A 211 11.17 17.10 -1.53
C ALA A 211 10.29 16.15 -2.36
N VAL A 212 10.88 15.55 -3.41
CA VAL A 212 10.22 14.54 -4.25
C VAL A 212 9.82 13.32 -3.43
N TYR A 213 10.68 12.84 -2.54
CA TYR A 213 10.36 11.74 -1.62
C TYR A 213 9.15 12.09 -0.75
N ALA A 214 9.16 13.25 -0.10
CA ALA A 214 8.06 13.68 0.77
C ALA A 214 6.73 13.82 0.00
N LEU A 215 6.75 14.45 -1.17
CA LEU A 215 5.58 14.63 -2.01
C LEU A 215 5.05 13.30 -2.55
N SER A 216 5.92 12.42 -3.04
CA SER A 216 5.55 11.08 -3.50
C SER A 216 4.95 10.24 -2.37
N PHE A 217 5.51 10.35 -1.17
CA PHE A 217 5.00 9.69 0.02
C PHE A 217 3.56 10.13 0.33
N LEU A 218 3.28 11.43 0.34
CA LEU A 218 1.93 11.96 0.60
C LEU A 218 0.92 11.57 -0.49
N LEU A 219 1.32 11.65 -1.76
CA LEU A 219 0.46 11.27 -2.88
C LEU A 219 0.16 9.77 -2.90
N THR A 220 1.15 8.93 -2.62
CA THR A 220 0.97 7.47 -2.52
C THR A 220 0.04 7.11 -1.37
N ARG A 221 0.13 7.80 -0.23
CA ARG A 221 -0.80 7.65 0.90
C ARG A 221 -2.22 8.08 0.57
N ALA A 222 -2.38 9.19 -0.14
CA ALA A 222 -3.69 9.63 -0.61
C ALA A 222 -4.31 8.60 -1.57
N LEU A 223 -3.52 8.10 -2.53
CA LEU A 223 -3.94 7.06 -3.47
C LEU A 223 -4.36 5.78 -2.72
N SER A 224 -3.56 5.32 -1.77
CA SER A 224 -3.88 4.15 -0.93
C SER A 224 -5.24 4.30 -0.25
N ARG A 225 -5.47 5.44 0.42
CA ARG A 225 -6.76 5.69 1.10
C ARG A 225 -7.96 5.71 0.15
N TYR A 226 -7.82 6.30 -1.04
CA TYR A 226 -8.91 6.29 -2.03
C TYR A 226 -9.22 4.89 -2.52
N ARG A 227 -8.21 4.04 -2.63
CA ARG A 227 -8.37 2.65 -3.06
C ARG A 227 -9.03 1.78 -2.01
N GLU A 228 -8.70 1.98 -0.74
CA GLU A 228 -9.39 1.33 0.36
C GLU A 228 -10.89 1.66 0.36
N LEU A 229 -11.25 2.94 0.22
CA LEU A 229 -12.66 3.35 0.12
C LEU A 229 -13.34 2.77 -1.14
N ALA A 230 -12.62 2.66 -2.25
CA ALA A 230 -13.15 2.03 -3.47
C ALA A 230 -13.35 0.52 -3.28
N ALA A 231 -12.45 -0.16 -2.56
CA ALA A 231 -12.55 -1.58 -2.26
C ALA A 231 -13.70 -1.87 -1.29
N ASP A 232 -13.88 -1.07 -0.24
CA ASP A 232 -15.03 -1.17 0.67
C ASP A 232 -16.35 -1.06 -0.08
N ARG A 233 -16.47 -0.02 -0.92
CA ARG A 233 -17.66 0.17 -1.74
C ARG A 233 -17.90 -1.00 -2.70
N SER A 234 -16.87 -1.40 -3.42
CA SER A 234 -16.97 -2.46 -4.43
C SER A 234 -17.31 -3.80 -3.81
N GLY A 235 -16.66 -4.16 -2.70
CA GLY A 235 -16.93 -5.38 -1.95
C GLY A 235 -18.34 -5.40 -1.37
N ALA A 236 -18.78 -4.31 -0.74
CA ALA A 236 -20.12 -4.19 -0.19
C ALA A 236 -21.21 -4.29 -1.28
N ILE A 237 -20.99 -3.72 -2.46
CA ILE A 237 -21.95 -3.83 -3.58
C ILE A 237 -21.95 -5.26 -4.16
N LEU A 238 -20.80 -5.91 -4.24
CA LEU A 238 -20.67 -7.28 -4.75
C LEU A 238 -21.46 -8.26 -3.90
N THR A 239 -21.30 -8.20 -2.58
CA THR A 239 -21.98 -9.07 -1.62
C THR A 239 -23.44 -8.64 -1.39
N GLY A 240 -23.74 -7.36 -1.48
CA GLY A 240 -25.01 -6.77 -1.08
C GLY A 240 -25.15 -6.65 0.44
N GLN A 241 -24.05 -6.78 1.21
CA GLN A 241 -24.03 -6.85 2.66
C GLN A 241 -23.02 -5.83 3.26
N PRO A 242 -23.23 -4.52 3.11
CA PRO A 242 -22.35 -3.51 3.67
C PRO A 242 -22.25 -3.57 5.20
N ALA A 243 -23.33 -3.99 5.89
CA ALA A 243 -23.33 -4.13 7.33
C ALA A 243 -22.38 -5.24 7.82
N ALA A 244 -22.28 -6.37 7.10
CA ALA A 244 -21.36 -7.45 7.44
C ALA A 244 -19.89 -7.02 7.33
N LEU A 245 -19.54 -6.26 6.27
CA LEU A 245 -18.19 -5.69 6.12
C LEU A 245 -17.87 -4.69 7.24
N ALA A 246 -18.84 -3.84 7.62
CA ALA A 246 -18.66 -2.88 8.70
C ALA A 246 -18.49 -3.58 10.07
N ALA A 247 -19.25 -4.63 10.34
CA ALA A 247 -19.10 -5.45 11.54
C ALA A 247 -17.71 -6.12 11.60
N ALA A 248 -17.24 -6.68 10.48
CA ALA A 248 -15.90 -7.26 10.36
C ALA A 248 -14.81 -6.22 10.66
N LEU A 249 -14.89 -5.03 10.06
CA LEU A 249 -13.94 -3.94 10.29
C LEU A 249 -13.89 -3.51 11.77
N THR A 250 -15.05 -3.33 12.39
CA THR A 250 -15.15 -2.95 13.80
C THR A 250 -14.57 -4.03 14.71
N LYS A 251 -14.90 -5.30 14.45
CA LYS A 251 -14.42 -6.45 15.21
C LYS A 251 -12.90 -6.61 15.10
N VAL A 252 -12.34 -6.55 13.88
CA VAL A 252 -10.91 -6.68 13.62
C VAL A 252 -10.14 -5.52 14.25
N THR A 253 -10.61 -4.28 14.09
CA THR A 253 -9.95 -3.09 14.67
C THR A 253 -9.99 -3.14 16.20
N GLY A 254 -11.11 -3.53 16.79
CA GLY A 254 -11.26 -3.69 18.25
C GLY A 254 -10.33 -4.76 18.82
N GLU A 255 -10.15 -5.87 18.13
CA GLU A 255 -9.20 -6.92 18.52
C GLU A 255 -7.74 -6.45 18.40
N ILE A 256 -7.37 -5.80 17.29
CA ILE A 256 -6.02 -5.25 17.09
C ILE A 256 -5.68 -4.22 18.17
N SER A 257 -6.63 -3.38 18.59
CA SER A 257 -6.41 -2.38 19.64
C SER A 257 -6.10 -2.96 21.03
N ARG A 258 -6.45 -4.21 21.27
CA ARG A 258 -6.14 -4.94 22.52
C ARG A 258 -4.75 -5.58 22.52
N ILE A 259 -4.10 -5.67 21.37
CA ILE A 259 -2.76 -6.27 21.26
C ILE A 259 -1.72 -5.24 21.74
N PRO A 260 -0.77 -5.62 22.61
CA PRO A 260 0.27 -4.71 23.08
C PRO A 260 1.06 -4.10 21.93
N THR A 261 1.32 -2.79 21.99
CA THR A 261 2.03 -2.03 20.94
C THR A 261 3.42 -2.62 20.62
N ARG A 262 4.05 -3.29 21.59
CA ARG A 262 5.34 -3.97 21.39
C ARG A 262 5.23 -5.08 20.35
N ASP A 263 4.17 -5.88 20.40
CA ASP A 263 3.96 -7.02 19.50
C ASP A 263 3.53 -6.53 18.11
N LEU A 264 2.76 -5.43 18.07
CA LEU A 264 2.37 -4.78 16.82
C LEU A 264 3.55 -4.13 16.08
N ARG A 265 4.59 -3.64 16.78
CA ARG A 265 5.80 -3.09 16.14
C ARG A 265 6.57 -4.14 15.34
N ALA A 266 6.54 -5.40 15.75
CA ALA A 266 7.15 -6.48 14.98
C ALA A 266 6.45 -6.69 13.62
N ALA A 267 5.17 -6.33 13.53
CA ALA A 267 4.37 -6.40 12.32
C ALA A 267 4.37 -5.10 11.49
N GLU A 268 4.98 -4.00 11.99
CA GLU A 268 5.00 -2.69 11.33
C GLU A 268 5.52 -2.73 9.88
N PRO A 269 6.58 -3.47 9.51
CA PRO A 269 7.04 -3.57 8.13
C PRO A 269 5.99 -4.13 7.18
N PHE A 270 5.00 -4.85 7.69
CA PHE A 270 3.93 -5.49 6.93
C PHE A 270 2.60 -4.75 7.01
N ASN A 271 2.57 -3.57 7.65
CA ASN A 271 1.34 -2.81 7.90
C ASN A 271 0.55 -2.48 6.61
N ALA A 272 1.24 -2.38 5.47
CA ALA A 272 0.61 -2.20 4.16
C ALA A 272 -0.21 -3.41 3.67
N PHE A 273 -0.03 -4.58 4.30
CA PHE A 273 -0.76 -5.81 4.02
C PHE A 273 -1.86 -6.11 5.05
N PHE A 274 -2.17 -5.17 5.95
CA PHE A 274 -3.23 -5.35 6.93
C PHE A 274 -4.55 -4.82 6.39
N PHE A 275 -5.61 -5.60 6.58
CA PHE A 275 -6.98 -5.19 6.29
C PHE A 275 -7.46 -4.00 7.16
N ALA A 276 -6.98 -3.93 8.41
CA ALA A 276 -7.15 -2.80 9.30
C ALA A 276 -5.78 -2.38 9.88
N PRO A 277 -5.54 -1.07 10.11
CA PRO A 277 -4.22 -0.61 10.56
C PRO A 277 -3.87 -1.18 11.92
N ALA A 278 -2.70 -1.83 12.02
CA ALA A 278 -2.20 -2.41 13.27
C ALA A 278 -1.80 -1.34 14.32
N LEU A 279 -1.52 -0.11 13.88
CA LEU A 279 -1.13 1.01 14.73
C LEU A 279 -2.01 2.22 14.42
N ALA A 280 -3.19 2.30 15.04
CA ALA A 280 -4.08 3.45 14.97
C ALA A 280 -4.36 3.97 16.38
N ASN A 281 -3.47 4.78 16.94
CA ASN A 281 -3.71 5.47 18.20
C ASN A 281 -3.57 6.98 18.02
N GLY A 282 -4.71 7.67 18.17
CA GLY A 282 -4.81 9.11 18.40
C GLY A 282 -4.93 9.96 17.14
N VAL A 283 -5.86 10.92 17.22
CA VAL A 283 -6.03 12.04 16.27
C VAL A 283 -4.78 12.91 16.34
N SER A 284 -3.86 12.73 15.40
CA SER A 284 -2.62 13.50 15.30
C SER A 284 -2.14 13.46 13.85
N LEU A 285 -1.09 14.18 13.54
CA LEU A 285 -0.35 14.13 12.27
C LEU A 285 -0.11 12.68 11.77
N SER A 286 -0.15 11.68 12.67
CA SER A 286 -0.10 10.25 12.37
C SER A 286 -1.18 9.79 11.37
N SER A 287 -2.34 10.41 11.30
CA SER A 287 -3.38 10.08 10.31
C SER A 287 -2.97 10.38 8.87
N LEU A 288 -2.11 11.40 8.66
CA LEU A 288 -1.53 11.70 7.35
C LEU A 288 -0.54 10.62 6.90
N PHE A 289 0.05 9.91 7.86
CA PHE A 289 1.03 8.86 7.64
C PHE A 289 0.42 7.45 7.56
N SER A 290 -0.90 7.28 7.80
CA SER A 290 -1.60 6.01 7.65
C SER A 290 -1.83 5.66 6.19
N THR A 291 -1.65 4.38 5.82
CA THR A 291 -1.99 3.82 4.51
C THR A 291 -3.49 3.57 4.36
N HIS A 292 -4.21 3.42 5.47
CA HIS A 292 -5.64 3.18 5.50
C HIS A 292 -6.40 4.43 5.93
N PRO A 293 -7.64 4.64 5.43
CA PRO A 293 -8.52 5.67 5.95
C PRO A 293 -8.86 5.40 7.43
N PRO A 294 -9.23 6.45 8.20
CA PRO A 294 -9.79 6.25 9.53
C PRO A 294 -11.01 5.32 9.49
N LEU A 295 -11.16 4.48 10.53
CA LEU A 295 -12.28 3.53 10.63
C LEU A 295 -13.63 4.24 10.46
N ASP A 296 -13.82 5.38 11.12
CA ASP A 296 -15.06 6.17 11.06
C ASP A 296 -15.43 6.57 9.63
N ALA A 297 -14.45 6.93 8.80
CA ALA A 297 -14.70 7.26 7.39
C ALA A 297 -15.14 6.06 6.57
N ARG A 298 -14.57 4.87 6.83
CA ARG A 298 -14.96 3.60 6.21
C ARG A 298 -16.38 3.20 6.64
N LEU A 299 -16.65 3.24 7.95
CA LEU A 299 -17.98 2.92 8.52
C LEU A 299 -19.06 3.88 8.02
N ALA A 300 -18.79 5.18 7.97
CA ALA A 300 -19.73 6.18 7.43
C ALA A 300 -20.06 5.93 5.94
N GLN A 301 -19.10 5.46 5.15
CA GLN A 301 -19.36 5.08 3.76
C GLN A 301 -20.22 3.82 3.67
N LEU A 302 -19.92 2.79 4.46
CA LEU A 302 -20.68 1.54 4.49
C LEU A 302 -22.10 1.75 5.00
N ALA A 303 -22.30 2.61 6.02
CA ALA A 303 -23.62 2.99 6.51
C ALA A 303 -24.48 3.63 5.43
N ARG A 304 -23.91 4.53 4.62
CA ARG A 304 -24.64 5.13 3.49
C ARG A 304 -25.03 4.08 2.44
N LEU A 305 -24.20 3.07 2.22
CA LEU A 305 -24.51 1.97 1.31
C LEU A 305 -25.60 1.06 1.89
N ALA A 306 -25.53 0.73 3.19
CA ALA A 306 -26.53 -0.05 3.89
C ALA A 306 -27.92 0.58 3.77
N ALA A 307 -28.01 1.91 3.98
CA ALA A 307 -29.24 2.64 3.81
C ALA A 307 -29.79 2.59 2.37
N GLN A 308 -28.90 2.58 1.35
CA GLN A 308 -29.31 2.42 -0.06
C GLN A 308 -29.84 1.01 -0.39
N PHE A 309 -29.38 -0.02 0.35
CA PHE A 309 -29.83 -1.39 0.20
C PHE A 309 -31.03 -1.73 1.09
N GLY A 310 -31.51 -0.80 1.92
CA GLY A 310 -32.60 -1.01 2.86
C GLY A 310 -32.21 -1.91 4.05
N GLU A 311 -30.91 -2.08 4.32
CA GLU A 311 -30.46 -2.74 5.52
C GLU A 311 -30.66 -1.82 6.74
N PRO A 312 -31.14 -2.34 7.88
CA PRO A 312 -31.22 -1.54 9.11
C PRO A 312 -29.81 -1.09 9.52
N ALA A 313 -29.65 0.17 9.83
CA ALA A 313 -28.39 0.71 10.36
C ALA A 313 -28.13 0.09 11.75
N GLN A 314 -27.37 -0.99 11.80
CA GLN A 314 -26.93 -1.65 13.04
C GLN A 314 -25.64 -1.02 13.59
N PHE A 315 -25.30 0.18 13.15
CA PHE A 315 -24.14 0.88 13.64
C PHE A 315 -24.51 1.60 14.91
N GLY A 316 -23.99 1.12 16.06
CA GLY A 316 -24.15 1.82 17.34
C GLY A 316 -23.69 3.25 17.19
N GLU A 317 -24.49 4.19 17.72
CA GLU A 317 -24.08 5.59 17.83
C GLU A 317 -22.74 5.64 18.58
N PRO A 318 -21.77 6.46 18.12
CA PRO A 318 -20.57 6.69 18.89
C PRO A 318 -20.95 7.35 20.21
N GLY A 319 -20.76 6.63 21.33
CA GLY A 319 -20.88 7.15 22.67
C GLY A 319 -19.71 8.07 23.03
#